data_768d8903913fea6f71a64b95691814c2
#
_entry.id   768d8903913fea6f71a64b95691814c2
#
_cell.length_a   1.000
_cell.length_b   1.000
_cell.length_c   1.000
_cell.angle_alpha   90.00
_cell.angle_beta   90.00
_cell.angle_gamma   90.00
#
_symmetry.space_group_name_H-M   'P 1'
#
loop_
_entity.id
_entity.type
_entity.pdbx_description
1 polymer ?
#
loop_
_entity_poly.entity_id
_entity_poly.type
_entity_poly.pdbx_seq_one_letter_code
_entity_poly.pdbx_strand_id
1 'polypeptide(L)'
;LRIKVFNITKGYTFMKKDLLHTPEGVRDIYSTECAEKKVIENRLHDVCASYGYNDIQTPSIEFFDVFNKERGCVPSNEMFKLFDRYGNTLVLRPDMTPSIARATAKYFEDRVLPVKLCYLGNTFINVSKYYQGRLKENTMLGAELINDNSLAADYEIIAMVIDCMLSAGLTELQVELGDVGFFKGLLHT
;
A
#
# COMPACT_ATOMS: atom_id res chain seq x y z
N LEU A 1 18.27 -17.23 1.28
CA LEU A 1 18.82 -16.06 0.59
C LEU A 1 19.81 -16.56 -0.48
N ARG A 2 19.56 -16.27 -1.74
CA ARG A 2 20.44 -16.68 -2.84
C ARG A 2 21.11 -15.43 -3.40
N ILE A 3 22.33 -15.15 -2.98
CA ILE A 3 23.12 -14.04 -3.52
C ILE A 3 23.73 -14.50 -4.84
N LYS A 4 23.38 -13.83 -5.94
CA LYS A 4 24.06 -13.98 -7.22
C LYS A 4 24.89 -12.71 -7.46
N VAL A 5 26.18 -12.87 -7.60
CA VAL A 5 27.09 -11.80 -8.02
C VAL A 5 27.35 -11.97 -9.51
N PHE A 6 26.95 -11.01 -10.31
CA PHE A 6 27.25 -10.97 -11.75
C PHE A 6 28.32 -9.92 -12.02
N ASN A 7 29.38 -10.33 -12.71
CA ASN A 7 30.36 -9.39 -13.25
C ASN A 7 29.87 -8.98 -14.65
N ILE A 8 29.30 -7.76 -14.76
CA ILE A 8 28.57 -7.30 -15.95
C ILE A 8 29.48 -6.53 -16.93
N THR A 9 30.79 -6.70 -16.90
CA THR A 9 31.70 -5.91 -17.72
C THR A 9 31.62 -6.16 -19.24
N LYS A 10 30.86 -7.16 -19.71
CA LYS A 10 30.75 -7.51 -21.15
C LYS A 10 29.34 -7.68 -21.71
N GLY A 11 28.28 -7.43 -20.95
CA GLY A 11 26.90 -7.76 -21.35
C GLY A 11 26.06 -6.64 -21.99
N TYR A 12 26.47 -5.40 -21.90
CA TYR A 12 25.65 -4.26 -22.35
C TYR A 12 25.55 -4.09 -23.88
N THR A 13 26.35 -4.81 -24.66
CA THR A 13 26.40 -4.64 -26.13
C THR A 13 25.22 -5.29 -26.85
N PHE A 14 24.40 -6.12 -26.19
CA PHE A 14 23.33 -6.88 -26.81
C PHE A 14 21.91 -6.44 -26.46
N MET A 15 21.69 -5.52 -25.53
CA MET A 15 20.35 -4.99 -25.29
C MET A 15 20.05 -3.91 -26.33
N LYS A 16 18.93 -4.07 -27.06
CA LYS A 16 18.40 -3.00 -27.90
C LYS A 16 18.19 -1.76 -27.02
N LYS A 17 18.57 -0.57 -27.52
CA LYS A 17 18.48 0.71 -26.80
C LYS A 17 17.06 0.95 -26.21
N ASP A 18 16.04 0.43 -26.88
CA ASP A 18 14.64 0.51 -26.46
C ASP A 18 14.32 -0.29 -25.19
N LEU A 19 15.16 -1.27 -24.80
CA LEU A 19 14.99 -2.07 -23.58
C LEU A 19 15.69 -1.45 -22.35
N LEU A 20 16.33 -0.31 -22.50
CA LEU A 20 16.96 0.42 -21.39
C LEU A 20 15.98 1.36 -20.66
N HIS A 21 14.75 1.51 -21.18
CA HIS A 21 13.72 2.33 -20.58
C HIS A 21 12.72 1.46 -19.79
N THR A 22 12.26 1.98 -18.66
CA THR A 22 11.13 1.41 -17.93
C THR A 22 9.82 1.71 -18.69
N PRO A 23 8.78 0.88 -18.53
CA PRO A 23 7.44 1.23 -19.02
C PRO A 23 6.94 2.56 -18.46
N GLU A 24 6.01 3.20 -19.18
CA GLU A 24 5.40 4.46 -18.72
C GLU A 24 4.72 4.29 -17.37
N GLY A 25 5.00 5.21 -16.45
CA GLY A 25 4.41 5.24 -15.11
C GLY A 25 5.11 4.35 -14.07
N VAL A 26 6.23 3.73 -14.43
CA VAL A 26 7.12 3.06 -13.48
C VAL A 26 8.55 3.57 -13.65
N ARG A 27 9.35 3.51 -12.58
CA ARG A 27 10.72 4.00 -12.61
C ARG A 27 11.64 3.18 -11.71
N ASP A 28 12.91 3.19 -12.03
CA ASP A 28 13.94 2.72 -11.13
C ASP A 28 14.21 3.75 -10.02
N ILE A 29 14.38 3.28 -8.79
CA ILE A 29 14.86 4.05 -7.65
C ILE A 29 16.22 3.48 -7.25
N TYR A 30 17.27 4.29 -7.29
CA TYR A 30 18.64 3.80 -7.07
C TYR A 30 19.49 4.78 -6.27
N SER A 31 20.65 4.29 -5.80
CA SER A 31 21.67 5.08 -5.09
C SER A 31 21.11 5.83 -3.88
N THR A 32 21.32 7.13 -3.81
CA THR A 32 20.96 8.00 -2.68
C THR A 32 19.44 8.00 -2.43
N GLU A 33 18.63 8.16 -3.48
CA GLU A 33 17.17 8.14 -3.37
C GLU A 33 16.66 6.83 -2.77
N CYS A 34 17.23 5.69 -3.18
CA CYS A 34 16.86 4.40 -2.62
C CYS A 34 17.25 4.28 -1.13
N ALA A 35 18.39 4.84 -0.74
CA ALA A 35 18.84 4.85 0.66
C ALA A 35 17.93 5.75 1.52
N GLU A 36 17.62 6.94 1.06
CA GLU A 36 16.71 7.89 1.74
C GLU A 36 15.30 7.29 1.91
N LYS A 37 14.77 6.69 0.84
CA LYS A 37 13.48 5.98 0.88
C LYS A 37 13.47 4.93 1.99
N LYS A 38 14.48 4.09 2.09
CA LYS A 38 14.59 3.05 3.14
C LYS A 38 14.66 3.63 4.54
N VAL A 39 15.36 4.76 4.72
CA VAL A 39 15.41 5.43 6.03
C VAL A 39 14.03 5.92 6.44
N ILE A 40 13.26 6.50 5.51
CA ILE A 40 11.89 6.95 5.79
C ILE A 40 10.99 5.75 6.09
N GLU A 41 11.02 4.71 5.27
CA GLU A 41 10.24 3.48 5.47
C GLU A 41 10.48 2.86 6.85
N ASN A 42 11.74 2.78 7.30
CA ASN A 42 12.09 2.25 8.61
C ASN A 42 11.55 3.15 9.73
N ARG A 43 11.69 4.47 9.63
CA ARG A 43 11.17 5.40 10.64
C ARG A 43 9.65 5.29 10.80
N LEU A 44 8.93 5.22 9.70
CA LEU A 44 7.47 5.07 9.70
C LEU A 44 7.05 3.72 10.30
N HIS A 45 7.77 2.65 9.94
CA HIS A 45 7.55 1.31 10.50
C HIS A 45 7.80 1.27 12.01
N ASP A 46 8.88 1.90 12.50
CA ASP A 46 9.20 1.97 13.93
C ASP A 46 8.10 2.69 14.72
N VAL A 47 7.48 3.72 14.14
CA VAL A 47 6.31 4.38 14.75
C VAL A 47 5.16 3.39 14.86
N CYS A 48 4.76 2.69 13.79
CA CYS A 48 3.68 1.69 13.86
C CYS A 48 3.97 0.62 14.92
N ALA A 49 5.20 0.11 14.97
CA ALA A 49 5.63 -0.86 15.97
C ALA A 49 5.52 -0.33 17.41
N SER A 50 5.84 0.97 17.64
CA SER A 50 5.71 1.60 18.96
C SER A 50 4.27 1.70 19.46
N TYR A 51 3.29 1.74 18.55
CA TYR A 51 1.85 1.68 18.84
C TYR A 51 1.32 0.24 18.98
N GLY A 52 2.20 -0.77 18.88
CA GLY A 52 1.87 -2.18 19.05
C GLY A 52 1.27 -2.85 17.83
N TYR A 53 1.48 -2.29 16.63
CA TYR A 53 1.08 -2.91 15.37
C TYR A 53 2.10 -3.97 14.96
N ASN A 54 1.60 -5.12 14.55
CA ASN A 54 2.39 -6.25 14.08
C ASN A 54 2.45 -6.26 12.56
N ASP A 55 3.58 -6.70 12.03
CA ASP A 55 3.76 -6.79 10.58
C ASP A 55 2.84 -7.80 9.92
N ILE A 56 2.27 -7.42 8.78
CA ILE A 56 1.63 -8.32 7.85
C ILE A 56 2.16 -8.10 6.44
N GLN A 57 2.43 -9.19 5.75
CA GLN A 57 2.78 -9.17 4.32
C GLN A 57 1.77 -10.01 3.54
N THR A 58 1.01 -9.35 2.68
CA THR A 58 0.09 -10.00 1.75
C THR A 58 0.72 -10.14 0.37
N PRO A 59 0.29 -11.09 -0.47
CA PRO A 59 0.80 -11.24 -1.83
C PRO A 59 0.52 -10.01 -2.71
N SER A 60 1.42 -9.72 -3.65
CA SER A 60 1.19 -8.68 -4.67
C SER A 60 0.18 -9.10 -5.73
N ILE A 61 -0.03 -10.42 -5.91
CA ILE A 61 -1.02 -10.99 -6.82
C ILE A 61 -2.17 -11.52 -5.98
N GLU A 62 -3.40 -11.14 -6.32
CA GLU A 62 -4.60 -11.51 -5.59
C GLU A 62 -5.72 -11.88 -6.57
N PHE A 63 -6.75 -12.58 -6.12
CA PHE A 63 -7.95 -12.79 -6.92
C PHE A 63 -8.68 -11.47 -7.17
N PHE A 64 -9.14 -11.27 -8.41
CA PHE A 64 -9.91 -10.08 -8.79
C PHE A 64 -11.13 -9.85 -7.88
N ASP A 65 -11.80 -10.91 -7.46
CA ASP A 65 -13.00 -10.84 -6.62
C ASP A 65 -12.76 -10.22 -5.24
N VAL A 66 -11.53 -10.22 -4.74
CA VAL A 66 -11.17 -9.55 -3.47
C VAL A 66 -11.38 -8.04 -3.58
N PHE A 67 -11.17 -7.46 -4.78
CA PHE A 67 -11.29 -6.02 -5.02
C PHE A 67 -12.58 -5.60 -5.70
N ASN A 68 -13.25 -6.52 -6.39
CA ASN A 68 -14.43 -6.18 -7.20
C ASN A 68 -15.70 -5.93 -6.36
N LYS A 69 -15.75 -6.42 -5.13
CA LYS A 69 -16.93 -6.37 -4.26
C LYS A 69 -16.93 -5.19 -3.29
N GLU A 70 -15.80 -4.55 -3.10
CA GLU A 70 -15.62 -3.47 -2.13
C GLU A 70 -16.05 -2.12 -2.73
N ARG A 71 -16.92 -1.39 -2.02
CA ARG A 71 -17.26 0.00 -2.37
C ARG A 71 -16.06 0.88 -2.01
N GLY A 72 -15.58 1.64 -2.99
CA GLY A 72 -14.43 2.54 -2.82
C GLY A 72 -13.11 2.00 -3.34
N CYS A 73 -13.06 0.77 -3.83
CA CYS A 73 -11.90 0.23 -4.53
C CYS A 73 -11.64 0.95 -5.86
N VAL A 74 -10.41 0.81 -6.32
CA VAL A 74 -9.99 1.27 -7.65
C VAL A 74 -10.92 0.67 -8.72
N PRO A 75 -11.39 1.47 -9.70
CA PRO A 75 -12.23 0.96 -10.78
C PRO A 75 -11.59 -0.21 -11.51
N SER A 76 -12.40 -1.19 -11.90
CA SER A 76 -11.94 -2.43 -12.56
C SER A 76 -11.12 -2.20 -13.83
N ASN A 77 -11.36 -1.10 -14.57
CA ASN A 77 -10.60 -0.70 -15.75
C ASN A 77 -9.24 -0.07 -15.43
N GLU A 78 -8.99 0.26 -14.17
CA GLU A 78 -7.72 0.78 -13.68
C GLU A 78 -6.89 -0.29 -12.96
N MET A 79 -7.31 -1.54 -12.96
CA MET A 79 -6.57 -2.66 -12.39
C MET A 79 -5.72 -3.37 -13.44
N PHE A 80 -4.49 -3.75 -13.07
CA PHE A 80 -3.69 -4.68 -13.86
C PHE A 80 -4.21 -6.10 -13.69
N LYS A 81 -4.81 -6.68 -14.73
CA LYS A 81 -5.40 -8.01 -14.71
C LYS A 81 -4.48 -9.04 -15.36
N LEU A 82 -4.47 -10.22 -14.78
CA LEU A 82 -3.69 -11.38 -15.20
C LEU A 82 -4.63 -12.60 -15.24
N PHE A 83 -4.19 -13.66 -15.90
CA PHE A 83 -4.90 -14.94 -15.86
C PHE A 83 -3.95 -16.03 -15.39
N ASP A 84 -4.43 -16.87 -14.49
CA ASP A 84 -3.69 -18.07 -14.13
C ASP A 84 -3.91 -19.20 -15.15
N ARG A 85 -3.19 -20.32 -14.99
CA ARG A 85 -3.32 -21.49 -15.87
C ARG A 85 -4.68 -22.18 -15.80
N TYR A 86 -5.53 -21.84 -14.84
CA TYR A 86 -6.87 -22.40 -14.66
C TYR A 86 -7.97 -21.48 -15.17
N GLY A 87 -7.61 -20.29 -15.70
CA GLY A 87 -8.55 -19.30 -16.21
C GLY A 87 -9.12 -18.35 -15.15
N ASN A 88 -8.60 -18.39 -13.92
CA ASN A 88 -9.02 -17.41 -12.90
C ASN A 88 -8.46 -16.03 -13.23
N THR A 89 -9.26 -14.99 -13.00
CA THR A 89 -8.81 -13.61 -13.11
C THR A 89 -8.09 -13.20 -11.83
N LEU A 90 -6.83 -12.81 -11.98
CA LEU A 90 -5.98 -12.27 -10.95
C LEU A 90 -5.72 -10.80 -11.20
N VAL A 91 -5.28 -10.07 -10.18
CA VAL A 91 -4.85 -8.68 -10.30
C VAL A 91 -3.53 -8.45 -9.55
N LEU A 92 -2.74 -7.50 -10.02
CA LEU A 92 -1.77 -6.85 -9.15
C LEU A 92 -2.56 -5.96 -8.20
N ARG A 93 -2.36 -6.13 -6.88
CA ARG A 93 -3.16 -5.43 -5.86
C ARG A 93 -3.15 -3.92 -6.07
N PRO A 94 -4.30 -3.27 -6.27
CA PRO A 94 -4.39 -1.82 -6.41
C PRO A 94 -4.39 -1.10 -5.06
N ASP A 95 -4.67 -1.84 -3.97
CA ASP A 95 -4.75 -1.37 -2.60
C ASP A 95 -4.33 -2.50 -1.65
N MET A 96 -4.00 -2.17 -0.40
CA MET A 96 -3.57 -3.13 0.62
C MET A 96 -4.73 -3.61 1.48
N THR A 97 -5.66 -2.73 1.87
CA THR A 97 -6.74 -2.98 2.83
C THR A 97 -7.58 -4.20 2.51
N PRO A 98 -8.07 -4.43 1.26
CA PRO A 98 -8.88 -5.61 0.96
C PRO A 98 -8.11 -6.93 1.12
N SER A 99 -6.81 -6.96 0.77
CA SER A 99 -5.96 -8.14 0.98
C SER A 99 -5.74 -8.43 2.46
N ILE A 100 -5.61 -7.37 3.29
CA ILE A 100 -5.47 -7.51 4.73
C ILE A 100 -6.79 -7.97 5.36
N ALA A 101 -7.93 -7.41 4.95
CA ALA A 101 -9.26 -7.85 5.39
C ALA A 101 -9.47 -9.34 5.10
N ARG A 102 -9.12 -9.82 3.90
CA ARG A 102 -9.17 -11.25 3.56
C ARG A 102 -8.24 -12.08 4.45
N ALA A 103 -7.03 -11.61 4.71
CA ALA A 103 -6.07 -12.32 5.57
C ALA A 103 -6.56 -12.36 7.02
N THR A 104 -7.13 -11.27 7.52
CA THR A 104 -7.71 -11.19 8.86
C THR A 104 -8.88 -12.14 9.01
N ALA A 105 -9.81 -12.17 8.08
CA ALA A 105 -10.92 -13.13 8.08
C ALA A 105 -10.44 -14.59 8.10
N LYS A 106 -9.31 -14.88 7.45
CA LYS A 106 -8.76 -16.24 7.40
C LYS A 106 -8.01 -16.67 8.66
N TYR A 107 -7.23 -15.75 9.26
CA TYR A 107 -6.25 -16.12 10.30
C TYR A 107 -6.58 -15.61 11.69
N PHE A 108 -7.56 -14.69 11.81
CA PHE A 108 -7.91 -14.02 13.05
C PHE A 108 -9.43 -14.09 13.35
N GLU A 109 -10.19 -14.98 12.69
CA GLU A 109 -11.65 -15.10 12.80
C GLU A 109 -12.11 -15.28 14.24
N ASP A 110 -11.40 -16.10 15.03
CA ASP A 110 -11.76 -16.41 16.42
C ASP A 110 -11.24 -15.37 17.45
N ARG A 111 -10.60 -14.30 17.02
CA ARG A 111 -10.03 -13.33 17.96
C ARG A 111 -11.09 -12.34 18.43
N VAL A 112 -11.25 -12.28 19.76
CA VAL A 112 -12.12 -11.31 20.46
C VAL A 112 -11.40 -9.96 20.64
N LEU A 113 -10.08 -9.97 20.76
CA LEU A 113 -9.27 -8.76 20.98
C LEU A 113 -9.02 -7.99 19.67
N PRO A 114 -8.86 -6.67 19.72
CA PRO A 114 -8.47 -5.89 18.57
C PRO A 114 -7.22 -6.45 17.86
N VAL A 115 -7.25 -6.44 16.55
CA VAL A 115 -6.14 -6.87 15.70
C VAL A 115 -5.49 -5.62 15.12
N LYS A 116 -4.21 -5.41 15.46
CA LYS A 116 -3.39 -4.29 15.00
C LYS A 116 -2.34 -4.80 14.02
N LEU A 117 -2.46 -4.40 12.77
CA LEU A 117 -1.57 -4.83 11.69
C LEU A 117 -0.99 -3.61 10.97
N CYS A 118 0.31 -3.64 10.68
CA CYS A 118 0.94 -2.67 9.80
C CYS A 118 1.59 -3.37 8.61
N TYR A 119 1.74 -2.63 7.54
CA TYR A 119 2.28 -3.16 6.29
C TYR A 119 3.10 -2.12 5.55
N LEU A 120 4.08 -2.61 4.81
CA LEU A 120 4.84 -1.88 3.80
C LEU A 120 4.83 -2.70 2.51
N GLY A 121 4.36 -2.11 1.43
CA GLY A 121 4.30 -2.85 0.17
C GLY A 121 3.92 -1.98 -1.02
N ASN A 122 4.09 -2.53 -2.23
CA ASN A 122 3.74 -1.83 -3.45
C ASN A 122 2.29 -2.09 -3.84
N THR A 123 1.64 -1.06 -4.34
CA THR A 123 0.33 -1.08 -4.98
C THR A 123 0.47 -0.69 -6.45
N PHE A 124 -0.46 -1.17 -7.28
CA PHE A 124 -0.35 -1.09 -8.74
C PHE A 124 -1.66 -0.59 -9.34
N ILE A 125 -1.63 0.58 -10.00
CA ILE A 125 -2.81 1.17 -10.62
C ILE A 125 -2.51 1.45 -12.10
N ASN A 126 -3.32 0.90 -13.00
CA ASN A 126 -3.20 1.11 -14.43
C ASN A 126 -3.94 2.38 -14.86
N VAL A 127 -3.43 3.54 -14.43
CA VAL A 127 -4.04 4.84 -14.74
C VAL A 127 -3.95 5.17 -16.23
N SER A 128 -5.01 5.79 -16.75
CA SER A 128 -5.05 6.26 -18.13
C SER A 128 -4.16 7.49 -18.35
N LYS A 129 -3.82 7.76 -19.61
CA LYS A 129 -2.95 8.86 -20.06
C LYS A 129 -3.30 10.27 -19.57
N TYR A 130 -4.52 10.48 -19.04
CA TYR A 130 -4.98 11.80 -18.59
C TYR A 130 -4.44 12.24 -17.23
N TYR A 131 -3.81 11.34 -16.47
CA TYR A 131 -3.23 11.66 -15.16
C TYR A 131 -1.71 11.80 -15.26
N GLN A 132 -1.25 12.90 -15.85
CA GLN A 132 0.18 13.20 -15.92
C GLN A 132 0.80 13.20 -14.52
N GLY A 133 1.91 12.47 -14.37
CA GLY A 133 2.71 12.42 -13.14
C GLY A 133 2.30 11.36 -12.11
N ARG A 134 1.20 10.59 -12.31
CA ARG A 134 0.88 9.46 -11.43
C ARG A 134 1.70 8.23 -11.80
N LEU A 135 2.37 7.67 -10.80
CA LEU A 135 3.06 6.39 -10.92
C LEU A 135 2.02 5.26 -10.94
N LYS A 136 2.30 4.22 -11.74
CA LYS A 136 1.52 2.97 -11.79
C LYS A 136 1.91 2.00 -10.69
N GLU A 137 3.09 2.16 -10.13
CA GLU A 137 3.59 1.42 -8.98
C GLU A 137 3.96 2.41 -7.89
N ASN A 138 3.36 2.25 -6.70
CA ASN A 138 3.58 3.11 -5.55
C ASN A 138 3.90 2.26 -4.32
N THR A 139 4.84 2.71 -3.51
CA THR A 139 5.06 2.13 -2.19
C THR A 139 4.07 2.74 -1.20
N MET A 140 3.39 1.90 -0.45
CA MET A 140 2.42 2.26 0.57
C MET A 140 2.83 1.64 1.90
N LEU A 141 2.89 2.47 2.94
CA LEU A 141 2.90 2.04 4.33
C LEU A 141 1.54 2.39 4.92
N GLY A 142 0.98 1.49 5.70
CA GLY A 142 -0.29 1.71 6.37
C GLY A 142 -0.47 0.80 7.57
N ALA A 143 -1.55 1.05 8.31
CA ALA A 143 -1.94 0.26 9.46
C ALA A 143 -3.45 0.05 9.50
N GLU A 144 -3.85 -1.12 9.97
CA GLU A 144 -5.25 -1.51 10.12
C GLU A 144 -5.51 -1.88 11.58
N LEU A 145 -6.46 -1.18 12.20
CA LEU A 145 -7.00 -1.53 13.50
C LEU A 145 -8.38 -2.17 13.30
N ILE A 146 -8.48 -3.44 13.60
CA ILE A 146 -9.65 -4.26 13.29
C ILE A 146 -10.27 -4.75 14.58
N ASN A 147 -11.62 -4.81 14.62
CA ASN A 147 -12.41 -5.25 15.77
C ASN A 147 -12.32 -4.30 16.99
N ASP A 148 -12.18 -3.00 16.73
CA ASP A 148 -12.33 -1.92 17.73
C ASP A 148 -13.01 -0.72 17.06
N ASN A 149 -14.17 -0.32 17.56
CA ASN A 149 -14.93 0.84 17.08
C ASN A 149 -15.05 1.95 18.14
N SER A 150 -14.15 1.94 19.13
CA SER A 150 -14.12 2.94 20.17
C SER A 150 -13.52 4.26 19.68
N LEU A 151 -13.89 5.37 20.33
CA LEU A 151 -13.25 6.67 20.10
C LEU A 151 -11.74 6.63 20.41
N ALA A 152 -11.31 5.76 21.33
CA ALA A 152 -9.91 5.58 21.63
C ALA A 152 -9.13 5.02 20.44
N ALA A 153 -9.74 4.11 19.68
CA ALA A 153 -9.16 3.58 18.43
C ALA A 153 -8.99 4.68 17.37
N ASP A 154 -9.99 5.55 17.21
CA ASP A 154 -9.90 6.70 16.28
C ASP A 154 -8.77 7.64 16.67
N TYR A 155 -8.66 7.97 17.97
CA TYR A 155 -7.58 8.84 18.46
C TYR A 155 -6.20 8.21 18.28
N GLU A 156 -6.08 6.92 18.51
CA GLU A 156 -4.82 6.19 18.32
C GLU A 156 -4.35 6.27 16.86
N ILE A 157 -5.23 6.00 15.91
CA ILE A 157 -4.90 6.08 14.48
C ILE A 157 -4.48 7.49 14.08
N ILE A 158 -5.21 8.52 14.51
CA ILE A 158 -4.88 9.92 14.21
C ILE A 158 -3.52 10.29 14.80
N ALA A 159 -3.27 9.96 16.08
CA ALA A 159 -2.01 10.23 16.74
C ALA A 159 -0.84 9.53 16.03
N MET A 160 -1.00 8.24 15.69
CA MET A 160 0.01 7.48 14.97
C MET A 160 0.33 8.08 13.59
N VAL A 161 -0.68 8.53 12.84
CA VAL A 161 -0.46 9.19 11.54
C VAL A 161 0.35 10.48 11.72
N ILE A 162 0.05 11.29 12.74
CA ILE A 162 0.80 12.51 13.05
C ILE A 162 2.25 12.16 13.39
N ASP A 163 2.47 11.19 14.26
CA ASP A 163 3.81 10.76 14.67
C ASP A 163 4.61 10.19 13.47
N CYS A 164 3.95 9.47 12.57
CA CYS A 164 4.55 9.03 11.31
C CYS A 164 5.04 10.23 10.48
N MET A 165 4.22 11.25 10.29
CA MET A 165 4.60 12.42 9.50
C MET A 165 5.75 13.21 10.14
N LEU A 166 5.71 13.39 11.47
CA LEU A 166 6.80 14.03 12.21
C LEU A 166 8.11 13.22 12.12
N SER A 167 8.02 11.89 12.26
CA SER A 167 9.16 10.98 12.13
C SER A 167 9.76 10.97 10.71
N ALA A 168 8.92 11.17 9.69
CA ALA A 168 9.38 11.35 8.30
C ALA A 168 10.12 12.67 8.06
N GLY A 169 10.04 13.63 9.01
CA GLY A 169 10.72 14.93 8.94
C GLY A 169 9.84 16.10 8.57
N LEU A 170 8.51 15.93 8.53
CA LEU A 170 7.58 17.04 8.33
C LEU A 170 7.45 17.83 9.65
N THR A 171 7.73 19.13 9.59
CA THR A 171 7.64 20.03 10.77
C THR A 171 6.36 20.85 10.79
N GLU A 172 5.72 21.01 9.64
CA GLU A 172 4.44 21.70 9.49
C GLU A 172 3.47 20.78 8.79
N LEU A 173 2.36 20.44 9.42
CA LEU A 173 1.33 19.59 8.86
C LEU A 173 -0.06 20.07 9.29
N GLN A 174 -1.03 19.85 8.41
CA GLN A 174 -2.43 20.07 8.68
C GLN A 174 -3.15 18.73 8.56
N VAL A 175 -3.94 18.39 9.57
CA VAL A 175 -4.76 17.16 9.57
C VAL A 175 -6.21 17.56 9.34
N GLU A 176 -6.81 17.03 8.29
CA GLU A 176 -8.24 17.22 7.99
C GLU A 176 -8.99 15.94 8.34
N LEU A 177 -10.01 16.07 9.17
CA LEU A 177 -10.88 14.98 9.59
C LEU A 177 -12.25 15.15 8.95
N GLY A 178 -12.75 14.09 8.32
CA GLY A 178 -14.08 14.05 7.73
C GLY A 178 -14.96 13.01 8.39
N ASP A 179 -16.20 13.38 8.73
CA ASP A 179 -17.22 12.48 9.24
C ASP A 179 -18.48 12.58 8.40
N VAL A 180 -18.93 11.44 7.85
CA VAL A 180 -20.17 11.36 7.07
C VAL A 180 -21.41 11.63 7.94
N GLY A 181 -21.35 11.34 9.25
CA GLY A 181 -22.41 11.62 10.22
C GLY A 181 -22.71 13.11 10.33
N PHE A 182 -21.67 13.96 10.29
CA PHE A 182 -21.84 15.42 10.28
C PHE A 182 -22.66 15.90 9.09
N PHE A 183 -22.36 15.41 7.89
CA PHE A 183 -23.12 15.74 6.68
C PHE A 183 -24.56 15.23 6.72
N LYS A 184 -24.77 14.00 7.20
CA LYS A 184 -26.12 13.44 7.36
C LYS A 184 -26.94 14.22 8.37
N GLY A 185 -26.33 14.66 9.48
CA GLY A 185 -26.99 15.50 10.47
C GLY A 185 -27.47 16.84 9.88
N LEU A 186 -26.66 17.48 9.02
CA LEU A 186 -27.02 18.72 8.32
C LEU A 186 -28.16 18.55 7.31
N LEU A 187 -28.31 17.38 6.69
CA LEU A 187 -29.33 17.11 5.68
C LEU A 187 -30.67 16.68 6.29
N HIS A 188 -30.68 16.31 7.58
CA HIS A 188 -31.89 15.89 8.31
C HIS A 188 -32.51 17.03 9.18
N THR A 189 -31.93 18.24 9.11
CA THR A 189 -32.49 19.46 9.66
C THR A 189 -33.21 20.27 8.58
#